data_06d8f4a5cecd29c023d03b611016ceec
#
_entry.id   06d8f4a5cecd29c023d03b611016ceec
#
_cell.length_a   1.000
_cell.length_b   1.000
_cell.length_c   1.000
_cell.angle_alpha   90.00
_cell.angle_beta   90.00
_cell.angle_gamma   90.00
#
_symmetry.space_group_name_H-M   'P 1'
#
loop_
_entity.id
_entity.type
_entity.pdbx_description
1 polymer ?
#
loop_
_entity_poly.entity_id
_entity_poly.type
_entity_poly.pdbx_seq_one_letter_code
_entity_poly.pdbx_strand_id
1 'polypeptide(L)'
;VEEEVYQCCDLEPEARRAISALTERLYLGGPMYNSKGELCGYRRCRASGVYTTSFGNTVTCYLKAVAATRAAGLKDCTMLVCGDDLVVIAESESVEEDTRRL
;
A
#
# COMPACT_ATOMS: atom_id res chain seq x y z
N VAL A 1 -3.86 -0.46 6.98
CA VAL A 1 -3.03 -1.51 6.36
C VAL A 1 -1.55 -1.32 6.69
N GLU A 2 -0.96 -0.19 6.28
CA GLU A 2 0.47 0.07 6.47
C GLU A 2 0.85 0.13 7.95
N GLU A 3 0.08 0.84 8.76
CA GLU A 3 0.30 0.94 10.20
C GLU A 3 0.23 -0.43 10.88
N GLU A 4 -0.70 -1.28 10.48
CA GLU A 4 -0.85 -2.64 11.00
C GLU A 4 0.42 -3.47 10.78
N VAL A 5 1.07 -3.30 9.62
CA VAL A 5 2.34 -3.95 9.34
C VAL A 5 3.46 -3.44 10.26
N TYR A 6 3.55 -2.12 10.43
CA TYR A 6 4.55 -1.53 11.33
C TYR A 6 4.37 -1.96 12.78
N GLN A 7 3.13 -2.12 13.22
CA GLN A 7 2.82 -2.56 14.59
C GLN A 7 3.13 -4.05 14.85
N CYS A 8 3.45 -4.81 13.81
CA CYS A 8 3.96 -6.18 13.95
C CYS A 8 5.42 -6.23 14.44
N CYS A 9 6.14 -5.12 14.37
CA CYS A 9 7.50 -5.03 14.86
C CYS A 9 7.52 -5.04 16.40
N ASP A 10 8.64 -5.50 16.98
CA ASP A 10 8.86 -5.43 18.42
C ASP A 10 9.28 -4.02 18.80
N LEU A 11 8.31 -3.24 19.27
CA LEU A 11 8.47 -1.82 19.52
C LEU A 11 8.18 -1.46 20.98
N GLU A 12 8.97 -0.54 21.53
CA GLU A 12 8.66 0.10 22.80
C GLU A 12 7.33 0.88 22.69
N PRO A 13 6.55 1.02 23.79
CA PRO A 13 5.26 1.72 23.75
C PRO A 13 5.36 3.15 23.21
N GLU A 14 6.42 3.85 23.52
CA GLU A 14 6.66 5.21 23.02
C GLU A 14 6.88 5.22 21.51
N ALA A 15 7.64 4.28 20.97
CA ALA A 15 7.86 4.12 19.53
C ALA A 15 6.54 3.77 18.81
N ARG A 16 5.71 2.91 19.40
CA ARG A 16 4.39 2.58 18.84
C ARG A 16 3.51 3.80 18.69
N ARG A 17 3.45 4.63 19.71
CA ARG A 17 2.66 5.87 19.67
C ARG A 17 3.22 6.86 18.64
N ALA A 18 4.53 6.99 18.55
CA ALA A 18 5.17 7.87 17.58
C ALA A 18 4.91 7.42 16.14
N ILE A 19 5.02 6.13 15.85
CA ILE A 19 4.76 5.57 14.52
C ILE A 19 3.29 5.76 14.12
N SER A 20 2.36 5.49 15.03
CA SER A 20 0.93 5.71 14.79
C SER A 20 0.63 7.17 14.44
N ALA A 21 1.14 8.10 15.22
CA ALA A 21 0.95 9.54 15.00
C ALA A 21 1.58 10.02 13.69
N LEU A 22 2.79 9.56 13.35
CA LEU A 22 3.48 9.93 12.12
C LEU A 22 2.78 9.34 10.89
N THR A 23 2.33 8.09 10.97
CA THR A 23 1.58 7.45 9.88
C THR A 23 0.30 8.23 9.58
N GLU A 24 -0.47 8.58 10.60
CA GLU A 24 -1.70 9.33 10.44
C GLU A 24 -1.48 10.72 9.83
N ARG A 25 -0.48 11.45 10.34
CA ARG A 25 -0.27 12.87 9.98
C ARG A 25 0.52 13.07 8.70
N LEU A 26 1.51 12.23 8.42
CA LEU A 26 2.47 12.46 7.35
C LEU A 26 2.22 11.56 6.13
N TYR A 27 1.82 10.32 6.34
CA TYR A 27 1.78 9.33 5.27
C TYR A 27 0.41 9.15 4.64
N LEU A 28 -0.66 9.22 5.43
CA LEU A 28 -2.02 9.00 4.92
C LEU A 28 -2.65 10.25 4.30
N GLY A 29 -2.28 11.42 4.77
CA GLY A 29 -2.81 12.66 4.25
C GLY A 29 -2.41 13.86 5.08
N GLY A 30 -2.86 15.03 4.66
CA GLY A 30 -2.60 16.26 5.39
C GLY A 30 -2.70 17.51 4.52
N PRO A 31 -2.44 18.68 5.10
CA PRO A 31 -2.48 19.94 4.36
C PRO A 31 -1.33 20.05 3.37
N MET A 32 -1.59 20.72 2.26
CA MET A 32 -0.60 21.03 1.24
C MET A 32 -0.36 22.53 1.17
N TYR A 33 0.91 22.92 1.23
CA TYR A 33 1.34 24.33 1.17
C TYR A 33 2.22 24.58 -0.06
N ASN A 34 2.12 25.78 -0.63
CA ASN A 34 3.03 26.20 -1.68
C ASN A 34 4.37 26.70 -1.09
N SER A 35 5.29 27.13 -1.96
CA SER A 35 6.60 27.64 -1.55
C SER A 35 6.53 28.93 -0.72
N LYS A 36 5.40 29.63 -0.73
CA LYS A 36 5.14 30.84 0.06
C LYS A 36 4.49 30.54 1.41
N GLY A 37 4.20 29.27 1.71
CA GLY A 37 3.52 28.86 2.94
C GLY A 37 2.00 29.01 2.91
N GLU A 38 1.41 29.26 1.75
CA GLU A 38 -0.03 29.39 1.59
C GLU A 38 -0.67 28.00 1.45
N LEU A 39 -1.81 27.79 2.14
CA LEU A 39 -2.56 26.53 2.06
C LEU A 39 -3.20 26.37 0.69
N CYS A 40 -2.85 25.32 -0.04
CA CYS A 40 -3.38 25.01 -1.37
C CYS A 40 -4.48 23.96 -1.36
N GLY A 41 -4.57 23.17 -0.32
CA GLY A 41 -5.57 22.10 -0.18
C GLY A 41 -5.17 21.04 0.82
N TYR A 42 -5.93 19.94 0.83
CA TYR A 42 -5.70 18.80 1.70
C TYR A 42 -5.48 17.54 0.87
N ARG A 43 -4.41 16.83 1.17
CA ARG A 43 -4.08 15.55 0.55
C ARG A 43 -4.79 14.43 1.31
N ARG A 44 -5.36 13.47 0.56
CA ARG A 44 -5.99 12.26 1.10
C ARG A 44 -5.37 10.98 0.53
N CYS A 45 -4.15 11.08 0.08
CA CYS A 45 -3.41 9.97 -0.50
C CYS A 45 -1.97 10.06 -0.05
N ARG A 46 -1.17 9.06 -0.42
CA ARG A 46 0.27 9.07 -0.16
C ARG A 46 0.95 10.24 -0.87
N ALA A 47 1.81 10.95 -0.14
CA ALA A 47 2.70 11.91 -0.75
C ALA A 47 3.85 11.18 -1.44
N SER A 48 4.19 11.60 -2.66
CA SER A 48 5.42 11.16 -3.30
C SER A 48 6.63 11.72 -2.55
N GLY A 49 7.66 10.91 -2.35
CA GLY A 49 8.90 11.33 -1.70
C GLY A 49 8.93 11.24 -0.17
N VAL A 50 7.85 10.79 0.49
CA VAL A 50 7.96 10.44 1.92
C VAL A 50 8.79 9.15 2.06
N TYR A 51 9.44 8.97 3.21
CA TYR A 51 10.36 7.87 3.45
C TYR A 51 9.76 6.49 3.18
N THR A 52 8.49 6.31 3.50
CA THR A 52 7.78 5.02 3.39
C THR A 52 7.06 4.81 2.06
N THR A 53 7.21 5.71 1.08
CA THR A 53 6.45 5.64 -0.17
C THR A 53 6.63 4.32 -0.91
N SER A 54 7.88 3.89 -1.12
CA SER A 54 8.17 2.64 -1.85
C SER A 54 7.63 1.42 -1.11
N PHE A 55 7.97 1.27 0.15
CA PHE A 55 7.51 0.15 0.98
C PHE A 55 6.00 0.14 1.14
N GLY A 56 5.41 1.27 1.49
CA GLY A 56 3.97 1.39 1.70
C GLY A 56 3.17 1.10 0.44
N ASN A 57 3.60 1.60 -0.70
CA ASN A 57 2.94 1.31 -1.99
C ASN A 57 3.08 -0.16 -2.37
N THR A 58 4.26 -0.76 -2.13
CA THR A 58 4.51 -2.18 -2.41
C THR A 58 3.59 -3.07 -1.58
N VAL A 59 3.51 -2.85 -0.27
CA VAL A 59 2.66 -3.64 0.64
C VAL A 59 1.19 -3.48 0.26
N THR A 60 0.74 -2.26 0.00
CA THR A 60 -0.65 -1.99 -0.38
C THR A 60 -1.00 -2.66 -1.70
N CYS A 61 -0.15 -2.57 -2.71
CA CYS A 61 -0.32 -3.23 -4.00
C CYS A 61 -0.39 -4.75 -3.84
N TYR A 62 0.52 -5.32 -3.08
CA TYR A 62 0.56 -6.76 -2.81
C TYR A 62 -0.73 -7.26 -2.14
N LEU A 63 -1.19 -6.59 -1.10
CA LEU A 63 -2.40 -7.01 -0.38
C LEU A 63 -3.66 -6.91 -1.25
N LYS A 64 -3.77 -5.88 -2.06
CA LYS A 64 -4.84 -5.76 -3.05
C LYS A 64 -4.80 -6.89 -4.08
N ALA A 65 -3.60 -7.20 -4.57
CA ALA A 65 -3.40 -8.29 -5.54
C ALA A 65 -3.76 -9.65 -4.94
N VAL A 66 -3.36 -9.91 -3.68
CA VAL A 66 -3.74 -11.13 -2.96
C VAL A 66 -5.25 -11.25 -2.84
N ALA A 67 -5.93 -10.18 -2.45
CA ALA A 67 -7.39 -10.17 -2.34
C ALA A 67 -8.06 -10.43 -3.68
N ALA A 68 -7.58 -9.78 -4.75
CA ALA A 68 -8.14 -9.94 -6.09
C ALA A 68 -7.95 -11.36 -6.65
N THR A 69 -6.75 -11.93 -6.48
CA THR A 69 -6.46 -13.30 -6.97
C THR A 69 -7.24 -14.35 -6.20
N ARG A 70 -7.46 -14.17 -4.90
CA ARG A 70 -8.30 -15.06 -4.09
C ARG A 70 -9.77 -14.97 -4.51
N ALA A 71 -10.27 -13.75 -4.71
CA ALA A 71 -11.65 -13.54 -5.18
C ALA A 71 -11.89 -14.13 -6.57
N ALA A 72 -10.90 -14.08 -7.45
CA ALA A 72 -10.96 -14.66 -8.78
C ALA A 72 -10.76 -16.19 -8.79
N GLY A 73 -10.38 -16.78 -7.66
CA GLY A 73 -10.15 -18.23 -7.55
C GLY A 73 -8.88 -18.72 -8.24
N LEU A 74 -7.90 -17.85 -8.46
CA LEU A 74 -6.60 -18.21 -9.02
C LEU A 74 -5.78 -19.04 -8.04
N LYS A 75 -5.03 -20.02 -8.56
CA LYS A 75 -4.21 -20.94 -7.77
C LYS A 75 -2.72 -20.73 -8.08
N ASP A 76 -1.90 -21.09 -7.11
CA ASP A 76 -0.44 -21.11 -7.26
C ASP A 76 0.11 -19.79 -7.80
N CYS A 77 -0.37 -18.68 -7.21
CA CYS A 77 0.05 -17.36 -7.61
C CYS A 77 1.44 -17.02 -7.09
N THR A 78 2.28 -16.52 -7.97
CA THR A 78 3.55 -15.86 -7.65
C THR A 78 3.44 -14.40 -8.05
N MET A 79 3.86 -13.50 -7.17
CA MET A 79 3.75 -12.07 -7.42
C MET A 79 5.10 -11.39 -7.34
N LEU A 80 5.35 -10.48 -8.28
CA LEU A 80 6.48 -9.56 -8.27
C LEU A 80 5.90 -8.15 -8.12
N VAL A 81 6.24 -7.47 -7.04
CA VAL A 81 5.67 -6.17 -6.70
C VAL A 81 6.76 -5.16 -6.41
N CYS A 82 6.67 -4.00 -7.03
CA CYS A 82 7.56 -2.88 -6.77
C CYS A 82 6.75 -1.58 -6.85
N GLY A 83 6.42 -0.98 -5.69
CA GLY A 83 5.52 0.16 -5.66
C GLY A 83 4.13 -0.21 -6.18
N ASP A 84 3.68 0.47 -7.22
CA ASP A 84 2.42 0.19 -7.91
C ASP A 84 2.56 -0.79 -9.08
N ASP A 85 3.78 -1.16 -9.44
CA ASP A 85 4.04 -2.14 -10.49
C ASP A 85 3.84 -3.56 -9.97
N LEU A 86 3.10 -4.37 -10.73
CA LEU A 86 2.72 -5.71 -10.33
C LEU A 86 2.77 -6.68 -11.50
N VAL A 87 3.36 -7.84 -11.26
CA VAL A 87 3.26 -9.00 -12.14
C VAL A 87 2.71 -10.17 -11.34
N VAL A 88 1.69 -10.82 -11.85
CA VAL A 88 1.10 -12.03 -11.27
C VAL A 88 1.29 -13.19 -12.23
N ILE A 89 1.86 -14.26 -11.73
CA ILE A 89 2.03 -15.53 -12.46
C ILE A 89 1.19 -16.57 -11.72
N ALA A 90 0.21 -17.14 -12.40
CA ALA A 90 -0.72 -18.08 -11.79
C ALA A 90 -1.02 -19.25 -12.71
N GLU A 91 -1.41 -20.38 -12.14
CA GLU A 91 -1.91 -21.51 -12.90
C GLU A 91 -3.35 -21.23 -13.36
N SER A 92 -3.65 -21.57 -14.61
CA SER A 92 -4.97 -21.36 -15.18
C SER A 92 -5.37 -22.50 -16.12
N GLU A 93 -6.59 -22.98 -15.98
CA GLU A 93 -7.20 -23.92 -16.93
C GLU A 93 -7.88 -23.18 -18.08
N SER A 94 -8.31 -21.94 -17.86
CA SER A 94 -8.92 -21.07 -18.87
C SER A 94 -8.50 -19.63 -18.65
N VAL A 95 -7.57 -19.16 -19.48
CA VAL A 95 -7.03 -17.79 -19.40
C VAL A 95 -8.13 -16.75 -19.59
N GLU A 96 -9.04 -16.97 -20.53
CA GLU A 96 -10.14 -16.02 -20.79
C GLU A 96 -11.07 -15.85 -19.60
N GLU A 97 -11.48 -16.96 -18.99
CA GLU A 97 -12.37 -16.94 -17.84
C GLU A 97 -11.71 -16.33 -16.61
N ASP A 98 -10.48 -16.72 -16.33
CA ASP A 98 -9.71 -16.21 -15.19
C ASP A 98 -9.42 -14.72 -15.36
N THR A 99 -9.12 -14.25 -16.55
CA THR A 99 -8.93 -12.83 -16.86
C THR A 99 -10.20 -12.03 -16.61
N ARG A 100 -11.36 -12.56 -16.96
CA ARG A 100 -12.65 -11.88 -16.69
C ARG A 100 -12.96 -11.79 -15.21
N ARG A 101 -12.60 -12.80 -14.42
CA ARG A 101 -12.83 -12.80 -12.96
C ARG A 101 -11.88 -11.90 -12.19
N LEU A 102 -10.70 -11.67 -12.73
CA LEU A 102 -9.70 -10.82 -12.13
C LEU A 102 -10.00 -9.33 -12.37
#